data_f6ac282f8815c219b703424fc8685797
#
_entry.id   f6ac282f8815c219b703424fc8685797
#
_cell.length_a   1.000
_cell.length_b   1.000
_cell.length_c   1.000
_cell.angle_alpha   90.00
_cell.angle_beta   90.00
_cell.angle_gamma   90.00
#
_symmetry.space_group_name_H-M   'P 1'
#
loop_
_entity.id
_entity.type
_entity.pdbx_description
1 polymer ?
#
loop_
_entity_poly.entity_id
_entity_poly.type
_entity_poly.pdbx_seq_one_letter_code
_entity_poly.pdbx_strand_id
1 'polypeptide(L)'
;MLVAATTPPSTPSADPSASASTTLTPTGVPEVNVDETVKAVTKTTNDLVTIAWQAGVGVVIGLVIAFVVVAILTFMGRRRLLYHEIVDFGRRPIVAVGAMTGAFLGTQLALTGLRSTKSDSTTMVVIERGVTIALIFSVTWLVVAFAKAIESTVVKGAQAGGDQGRANRVTTQSQILRRVAQVIIVIAGLVSAIMTFPSVQFAMGSLLASAGLASVIAGMAARSMLGNVFAGLQLATTDAIRVDDIVVVDDEQGTIEEITLTYVVMRTWDDRRLILPSTHFTENPFANWTRGGSQATGYFTLDLDWRVPIASLRAELARLVAASSVWDGRQASLEVFDAVGGHVTVRIVLTGNDPGDVGALKSYVREELVTWLQREAPYALPRTRVEVEQVEVTQDLGPEEVARAPEQIV
;
A
#
# COMPACT_ATOMS: atom_id res chain seq x y z
N MET A 1 14.70 -45.81 -49.56
CA MET A 1 14.94 -47.24 -49.84
C MET A 1 13.64 -47.98 -49.55
N LEU A 2 13.17 -48.68 -50.56
CA LEU A 2 12.03 -49.61 -50.77
C LEU A 2 10.61 -48.98 -50.52
N VAL A 3 9.84 -48.68 -51.59
CA VAL A 3 9.31 -49.39 -52.76
C VAL A 3 8.53 -50.66 -52.38
N ALA A 4 7.23 -50.58 -52.56
CA ALA A 4 6.36 -51.63 -53.16
C ALA A 4 4.90 -51.31 -52.81
N ALA A 5 3.91 -51.48 -53.56
CA ALA A 5 3.62 -51.81 -54.95
C ALA A 5 2.08 -51.81 -55.03
N THR A 6 1.62 -51.25 -56.10
CA THR A 6 0.21 -51.14 -56.52
C THR A 6 -0.34 -52.46 -57.02
N THR A 7 -1.62 -52.75 -56.72
CA THR A 7 -2.45 -53.66 -57.51
C THR A 7 -3.83 -53.01 -57.75
N PRO A 8 -4.39 -53.08 -58.98
CA PRO A 8 -5.65 -52.43 -59.32
C PRO A 8 -6.88 -53.37 -59.14
N PRO A 9 -8.08 -52.79 -59.10
CA PRO A 9 -9.28 -53.57 -58.89
C PRO A 9 -9.86 -54.16 -60.16
N SER A 10 -10.36 -55.35 -60.05
CA SER A 10 -11.11 -56.08 -61.07
C SER A 10 -12.56 -55.58 -61.18
N THR A 11 -12.94 -55.33 -62.42
CA THR A 11 -14.32 -55.12 -62.87
C THR A 11 -15.12 -56.39 -62.86
N PRO A 12 -16.38 -56.37 -62.43
CA PRO A 12 -17.32 -57.40 -62.77
C PRO A 12 -18.31 -56.91 -63.86
N SER A 13 -18.57 -57.84 -64.74
CA SER A 13 -19.40 -57.92 -65.89
C SER A 13 -20.86 -57.55 -65.68
N ALA A 14 -21.42 -56.86 -66.67
CA ALA A 14 -22.82 -56.55 -66.78
C ALA A 14 -23.65 -57.79 -67.23
N ASP A 15 -24.77 -57.99 -66.63
CA ASP A 15 -25.83 -58.89 -67.14
C ASP A 15 -27.15 -58.07 -67.30
N PRO A 16 -27.78 -58.04 -68.49
CA PRO A 16 -28.96 -57.23 -68.75
C PRO A 16 -30.21 -58.13 -68.65
N SER A 17 -31.10 -57.86 -67.76
CA SER A 17 -32.52 -58.00 -67.97
C SER A 17 -33.31 -58.08 -66.62
N ALA A 18 -33.87 -56.95 -66.22
CA ALA A 18 -35.14 -56.95 -65.47
C ALA A 18 -35.81 -55.61 -65.63
N SER A 19 -36.81 -55.58 -66.48
CA SER A 19 -37.81 -54.50 -66.51
C SER A 19 -38.54 -54.42 -65.15
N ALA A 20 -38.28 -53.41 -64.41
CA ALA A 20 -39.10 -53.07 -63.22
C ALA A 20 -39.81 -51.76 -63.47
N SER A 21 -41.09 -51.81 -63.61
CA SER A 21 -42.05 -50.74 -63.64
C SER A 21 -41.85 -49.81 -62.42
N THR A 22 -41.41 -48.59 -62.65
CA THR A 22 -41.36 -47.58 -61.63
C THR A 22 -42.77 -47.10 -61.28
N THR A 23 -43.35 -47.72 -60.29
CA THR A 23 -44.53 -47.17 -59.60
C THR A 23 -44.07 -45.97 -58.79
N LEU A 24 -44.37 -44.75 -59.21
CA LEU A 24 -44.21 -43.53 -58.43
C LEU A 24 -45.12 -43.64 -57.18
N THR A 25 -44.55 -44.02 -56.06
CA THR A 25 -45.17 -43.86 -54.76
C THR A 25 -45.21 -42.37 -54.43
N PRO A 26 -46.36 -41.76 -54.16
CA PRO A 26 -46.38 -40.36 -53.75
C PRO A 26 -45.57 -40.23 -52.43
N THR A 27 -44.60 -39.37 -52.46
CA THR A 27 -43.81 -38.95 -51.28
C THR A 27 -44.79 -38.56 -50.20
N GLY A 28 -44.88 -39.40 -49.15
CA GLY A 28 -45.72 -39.09 -48.01
C GLY A 28 -45.30 -37.75 -47.40
N VAL A 29 -46.19 -36.83 -47.41
CA VAL A 29 -46.15 -35.66 -46.56
C VAL A 29 -45.96 -36.23 -45.14
N PRO A 30 -44.95 -35.81 -44.37
CA PRO A 30 -44.80 -36.32 -43.02
C PRO A 30 -46.11 -36.02 -42.25
N GLU A 31 -46.82 -37.06 -41.87
CA GLU A 31 -48.00 -36.95 -41.04
C GLU A 31 -47.57 -36.32 -39.71
N VAL A 32 -47.80 -35.03 -39.59
CA VAL A 32 -47.57 -34.30 -38.34
C VAL A 32 -48.59 -34.92 -37.33
N ASN A 33 -48.08 -35.73 -36.45
CA ASN A 33 -48.89 -36.35 -35.39
C ASN A 33 -49.35 -35.22 -34.43
N VAL A 34 -50.57 -34.72 -34.73
CA VAL A 34 -51.15 -33.56 -34.02
C VAL A 34 -51.22 -33.84 -32.51
N ASP A 35 -51.46 -35.09 -32.10
CA ASP A 35 -51.52 -35.48 -30.69
C ASP A 35 -50.17 -35.42 -29.98
N GLU A 36 -49.06 -35.74 -30.66
CA GLU A 36 -47.71 -35.59 -30.11
C GLU A 36 -47.30 -34.12 -29.99
N THR A 37 -47.63 -33.31 -31.01
CA THR A 37 -47.33 -31.88 -30.98
C THR A 37 -48.16 -31.16 -29.93
N VAL A 38 -49.45 -31.49 -29.74
CA VAL A 38 -50.29 -30.93 -28.68
C VAL A 38 -49.77 -31.34 -27.29
N LYS A 39 -49.36 -32.61 -27.07
CA LYS A 39 -48.76 -33.06 -25.79
C LYS A 39 -47.44 -32.38 -25.50
N ALA A 40 -46.59 -32.17 -26.52
CA ALA A 40 -45.31 -31.47 -26.36
C ALA A 40 -45.52 -30.00 -25.99
N VAL A 41 -46.46 -29.31 -26.68
CA VAL A 41 -46.80 -27.89 -26.41
C VAL A 41 -47.40 -27.75 -24.99
N THR A 42 -48.33 -28.66 -24.61
CA THR A 42 -48.92 -28.62 -23.25
C THR A 42 -47.89 -28.87 -22.16
N LYS A 43 -46.95 -29.80 -22.38
CA LYS A 43 -45.86 -30.06 -21.44
C LYS A 43 -44.95 -28.86 -21.28
N THR A 44 -44.52 -28.26 -22.40
CA THR A 44 -43.65 -27.05 -22.38
C THR A 44 -44.35 -25.87 -21.68
N THR A 45 -45.65 -25.71 -21.89
CA THR A 45 -46.44 -24.67 -21.23
C THR A 45 -46.52 -24.89 -19.72
N ASN A 46 -46.75 -26.09 -19.25
CA ASN A 46 -46.78 -26.42 -17.84
C ASN A 46 -45.41 -26.24 -17.17
N ASP A 47 -44.33 -26.61 -17.86
CA ASP A 47 -42.96 -26.41 -17.38
C ASP A 47 -42.65 -24.92 -17.22
N LEU A 48 -43.05 -24.08 -18.18
CA LEU A 48 -42.89 -22.60 -18.12
C LEU A 48 -43.71 -22.00 -16.97
N VAL A 49 -44.93 -22.43 -16.77
CA VAL A 49 -45.78 -21.99 -15.66
C VAL A 49 -45.13 -22.35 -14.30
N THR A 50 -44.58 -23.54 -14.19
CA THR A 50 -43.88 -23.97 -12.95
C THR A 50 -42.65 -23.12 -12.67
N ILE A 51 -41.82 -22.82 -13.70
CA ILE A 51 -40.66 -21.93 -13.58
C ILE A 51 -41.10 -20.53 -13.15
N ALA A 52 -42.12 -19.98 -13.84
CA ALA A 52 -42.65 -18.65 -13.54
C ALA A 52 -43.21 -18.54 -12.11
N TRP A 53 -43.91 -19.57 -11.66
CA TRP A 53 -44.44 -19.62 -10.30
C TRP A 53 -43.34 -19.68 -9.25
N GLN A 54 -42.37 -20.58 -9.39
CA GLN A 54 -41.28 -20.72 -8.42
C GLN A 54 -40.35 -19.53 -8.43
N ALA A 55 -40.06 -18.97 -9.60
CA ALA A 55 -39.33 -17.69 -9.73
C ALA A 55 -40.10 -16.55 -9.05
N GLY A 56 -41.41 -16.45 -9.25
CA GLY A 56 -42.26 -15.45 -8.60
C GLY A 56 -42.25 -15.54 -7.08
N VAL A 57 -42.39 -16.77 -6.54
CA VAL A 57 -42.26 -17.01 -5.09
C VAL A 57 -40.87 -16.63 -4.60
N GLY A 58 -39.81 -16.98 -5.34
CA GLY A 58 -38.45 -16.59 -5.04
C GLY A 58 -38.28 -15.08 -4.99
N VAL A 59 -38.81 -14.35 -5.98
CA VAL A 59 -38.80 -12.87 -6.00
C VAL A 59 -39.46 -12.28 -4.77
N VAL A 60 -40.64 -12.80 -4.36
CA VAL A 60 -41.33 -12.31 -3.16
C VAL A 60 -40.45 -12.51 -1.91
N ILE A 61 -39.87 -13.69 -1.73
CA ILE A 61 -38.97 -13.98 -0.62
C ILE A 61 -37.75 -13.05 -0.66
N GLY A 62 -37.13 -12.87 -1.83
CA GLY A 62 -35.99 -11.98 -2.02
C GLY A 62 -36.29 -10.51 -1.72
N LEU A 63 -37.50 -10.04 -2.11
CA LEU A 63 -37.98 -8.70 -1.78
C LEU A 63 -38.22 -8.53 -0.27
N VAL A 64 -38.77 -9.53 0.42
CA VAL A 64 -38.94 -9.47 1.88
C VAL A 64 -37.58 -9.38 2.57
N ILE A 65 -36.62 -10.20 2.18
CA ILE A 65 -35.25 -10.15 2.73
C ILE A 65 -34.61 -8.77 2.46
N ALA A 66 -34.70 -8.27 1.22
CA ALA A 66 -34.15 -6.96 0.85
C ALA A 66 -34.79 -5.83 1.67
N PHE A 67 -36.12 -5.90 1.89
CA PHE A 67 -36.83 -4.93 2.71
C PHE A 67 -36.35 -4.97 4.17
N VAL A 68 -36.15 -6.15 4.74
CA VAL A 68 -35.62 -6.32 6.10
C VAL A 68 -34.20 -5.74 6.20
N VAL A 69 -33.33 -6.03 5.20
CA VAL A 69 -31.97 -5.47 5.14
C VAL A 69 -32.00 -3.94 5.09
N VAL A 70 -32.83 -3.36 4.21
CA VAL A 70 -33.00 -1.90 4.12
C VAL A 70 -33.54 -1.33 5.43
N ALA A 71 -34.50 -1.99 6.09
CA ALA A 71 -35.04 -1.54 7.38
C ALA A 71 -33.97 -1.55 8.48
N ILE A 72 -33.14 -2.60 8.55
CA ILE A 72 -32.02 -2.70 9.50
C ILE A 72 -31.00 -1.57 9.22
N LEU A 73 -30.59 -1.38 7.96
CA LEU A 73 -29.67 -0.33 7.57
C LEU A 73 -30.22 1.08 7.89
N THR A 74 -31.52 1.30 7.68
CA THR A 74 -32.17 2.57 8.02
C THR A 74 -32.19 2.80 9.53
N PHE A 75 -32.43 1.74 10.32
CA PHE A 75 -32.39 1.82 11.78
C PHE A 75 -30.95 2.14 12.28
N MET A 76 -29.94 1.48 11.71
CA MET A 76 -28.53 1.75 12.00
C MET A 76 -28.08 3.13 11.51
N GLY A 77 -28.64 3.62 10.42
CA GLY A 77 -28.36 4.91 9.81
C GLY A 77 -28.68 6.13 10.73
N ARG A 78 -29.56 5.93 11.72
CA ARG A 78 -29.86 6.96 12.72
C ARG A 78 -28.68 7.30 13.63
N ARG A 79 -27.66 6.44 13.69
CA ARG A 79 -26.51 6.60 14.59
C ARG A 79 -25.20 6.91 13.88
N ARG A 80 -25.07 6.66 12.57
CA ARG A 80 -23.82 6.83 11.82
C ARG A 80 -24.06 7.29 10.38
N LEU A 81 -23.34 8.31 9.95
CA LEU A 81 -23.44 8.93 8.62
C LEU A 81 -23.30 7.94 7.46
N LEU A 82 -22.37 6.98 7.57
CA LEU A 82 -22.11 5.98 6.54
C LEU A 82 -23.36 5.15 6.20
N TYR A 83 -24.11 4.69 7.20
CA TYR A 83 -25.31 3.86 6.96
C TYR A 83 -26.44 4.68 6.33
N HIS A 84 -26.52 5.96 6.62
CA HIS A 84 -27.49 6.87 5.99
C HIS A 84 -27.22 6.97 4.49
N GLU A 85 -25.96 7.21 4.09
CA GLU A 85 -25.57 7.30 2.69
C GLU A 85 -25.74 5.97 1.93
N ILE A 86 -25.47 4.84 2.57
CA ILE A 86 -25.72 3.51 2.01
C ILE A 86 -27.21 3.32 1.71
N VAL A 87 -28.10 3.79 2.57
CA VAL A 87 -29.54 3.66 2.35
C VAL A 87 -29.99 4.59 1.21
N ASP A 88 -29.51 5.83 1.16
CA ASP A 88 -29.89 6.80 0.13
C ASP A 88 -29.51 6.34 -1.27
N PHE A 89 -28.28 5.86 -1.47
CA PHE A 89 -27.82 5.38 -2.78
C PHE A 89 -28.10 3.89 -3.01
N GLY A 90 -28.14 3.07 -1.96
CA GLY A 90 -28.24 1.62 -2.03
C GLY A 90 -29.65 1.05 -2.01
N ARG A 91 -30.67 1.78 -1.56
CA ARG A 91 -32.04 1.25 -1.39
C ARG A 91 -32.58 0.58 -2.65
N ARG A 92 -32.49 1.26 -3.80
CA ARG A 92 -32.97 0.71 -5.09
C ARG A 92 -32.16 -0.51 -5.55
N PRO A 93 -30.82 -0.46 -5.60
CA PRO A 93 -30.04 -1.62 -6.02
C PRO A 93 -30.12 -2.79 -5.02
N ILE A 94 -30.24 -2.56 -3.70
CA ILE A 94 -30.46 -3.64 -2.70
C ILE A 94 -31.75 -4.39 -3.00
N VAL A 95 -32.84 -3.66 -3.27
CA VAL A 95 -34.12 -4.28 -3.63
C VAL A 95 -34.02 -5.03 -4.96
N ALA A 96 -33.33 -4.48 -5.96
CA ALA A 96 -33.12 -5.14 -7.23
C ALA A 96 -32.29 -6.44 -7.09
N VAL A 97 -31.20 -6.42 -6.30
CA VAL A 97 -30.40 -7.61 -6.01
C VAL A 97 -31.22 -8.64 -5.26
N GLY A 98 -31.99 -8.24 -4.26
CA GLY A 98 -32.86 -9.17 -3.52
C GLY A 98 -33.89 -9.85 -4.43
N ALA A 99 -34.57 -9.08 -5.29
CA ALA A 99 -35.51 -9.61 -6.25
C ALA A 99 -34.86 -10.58 -7.26
N MET A 100 -33.67 -10.19 -7.82
CA MET A 100 -32.97 -11.02 -8.80
C MET A 100 -32.34 -12.27 -8.18
N THR A 101 -31.83 -12.18 -6.95
CA THR A 101 -31.34 -13.37 -6.21
C THR A 101 -32.49 -14.33 -5.94
N GLY A 102 -33.64 -13.80 -5.51
CA GLY A 102 -34.85 -14.62 -5.31
C GLY A 102 -35.32 -15.27 -6.62
N ALA A 103 -35.38 -14.51 -7.72
CA ALA A 103 -35.70 -15.04 -9.04
C ALA A 103 -34.72 -16.16 -9.46
N PHE A 104 -33.43 -15.94 -9.27
CA PHE A 104 -32.38 -16.90 -9.60
C PHE A 104 -32.56 -18.22 -8.79
N LEU A 105 -32.70 -18.13 -7.48
CA LEU A 105 -32.92 -19.31 -6.62
C LEU A 105 -34.20 -20.04 -6.96
N GLY A 106 -35.30 -19.33 -7.21
CA GLY A 106 -36.57 -19.92 -7.62
C GLY A 106 -36.45 -20.63 -8.97
N THR A 107 -35.77 -20.01 -9.93
CA THR A 107 -35.51 -20.60 -11.26
C THR A 107 -34.64 -21.87 -11.14
N GLN A 108 -33.58 -21.85 -10.33
CA GLN A 108 -32.72 -23.01 -10.09
C GLN A 108 -33.49 -24.15 -9.43
N LEU A 109 -34.35 -23.85 -8.47
CA LEU A 109 -35.22 -24.86 -7.82
C LEU A 109 -36.17 -25.48 -8.82
N ALA A 110 -36.83 -24.70 -9.69
CA ALA A 110 -37.67 -25.18 -10.77
C ALA A 110 -36.93 -26.10 -11.74
N LEU A 111 -35.74 -25.64 -12.19
CA LEU A 111 -34.94 -26.40 -13.15
C LEU A 111 -34.39 -27.69 -12.59
N THR A 112 -34.04 -27.79 -11.30
CA THR A 112 -33.62 -29.05 -10.68
C THR A 112 -34.75 -30.05 -10.65
N GLY A 113 -35.98 -29.62 -10.40
CA GLY A 113 -37.17 -30.47 -10.47
C GLY A 113 -37.45 -30.96 -11.89
N LEU A 114 -37.33 -30.10 -12.90
CA LEU A 114 -37.62 -30.41 -14.29
C LEU A 114 -36.50 -31.21 -14.99
N ARG A 115 -35.22 -31.02 -14.64
CA ARG A 115 -34.09 -31.83 -15.15
C ARG A 115 -34.26 -33.32 -14.83
N SER A 116 -34.93 -33.67 -13.74
CA SER A 116 -35.26 -35.07 -13.43
C SER A 116 -36.25 -35.70 -14.42
N THR A 117 -36.97 -34.89 -15.21
CA THR A 117 -37.99 -35.32 -16.19
C THR A 117 -37.51 -35.24 -17.66
N LYS A 118 -36.20 -35.11 -17.93
CA LYS A 118 -35.60 -35.04 -19.30
C LYS A 118 -36.18 -33.99 -20.25
N SER A 119 -36.48 -32.78 -19.76
CA SER A 119 -36.94 -31.66 -20.61
C SER A 119 -35.79 -30.71 -20.88
N ASP A 120 -34.91 -31.04 -21.84
CA ASP A 120 -33.86 -30.16 -22.35
C ASP A 120 -34.42 -29.19 -23.40
N SER A 121 -35.24 -28.22 -22.99
CA SER A 121 -35.73 -27.20 -23.94
C SER A 121 -34.75 -26.01 -23.95
N THR A 122 -34.41 -25.56 -25.17
CA THR A 122 -33.59 -24.34 -25.38
C THR A 122 -34.13 -23.12 -24.60
N THR A 123 -35.45 -23.08 -24.41
CA THR A 123 -36.15 -22.02 -23.66
C THR A 123 -35.69 -21.98 -22.18
N MET A 124 -35.47 -23.13 -21.54
CA MET A 124 -35.01 -23.19 -20.13
C MET A 124 -33.60 -22.60 -19.98
N VAL A 125 -32.70 -22.93 -20.90
CA VAL A 125 -31.36 -22.41 -20.94
C VAL A 125 -31.35 -20.90 -21.14
N VAL A 126 -32.22 -20.38 -21.99
CA VAL A 126 -32.35 -18.93 -22.23
C VAL A 126 -32.85 -18.19 -20.98
N ILE A 127 -33.84 -18.74 -20.29
CA ILE A 127 -34.39 -18.17 -19.04
C ILE A 127 -33.32 -18.18 -17.95
N GLU A 128 -32.64 -19.31 -17.72
CA GLU A 128 -31.57 -19.43 -16.73
C GLU A 128 -30.45 -18.37 -16.96
N ARG A 129 -30.01 -18.25 -18.20
CA ARG A 129 -28.99 -17.24 -18.57
C ARG A 129 -29.49 -15.81 -18.42
N GLY A 130 -30.73 -15.54 -18.85
CA GLY A 130 -31.34 -14.23 -18.72
C GLY A 130 -31.41 -13.75 -17.27
N VAL A 131 -31.87 -14.64 -16.37
CA VAL A 131 -31.93 -14.35 -14.92
C VAL A 131 -30.54 -14.19 -14.34
N THR A 132 -29.57 -15.02 -14.73
CA THR A 132 -28.18 -14.91 -14.27
C THR A 132 -27.55 -13.58 -14.69
N ILE A 133 -27.72 -13.16 -15.94
CA ILE A 133 -27.22 -11.88 -16.44
C ILE A 133 -27.87 -10.72 -15.71
N ALA A 134 -29.19 -10.76 -15.49
CA ALA A 134 -29.92 -9.74 -14.74
C ALA A 134 -29.42 -9.63 -13.29
N LEU A 135 -29.10 -10.77 -12.65
CA LEU A 135 -28.49 -10.81 -11.33
C LEU A 135 -27.11 -10.16 -11.33
N ILE A 136 -26.25 -10.49 -12.31
CA ILE A 136 -24.89 -9.88 -12.43
C ILE A 136 -25.00 -8.36 -12.56
N PHE A 137 -25.91 -7.87 -13.43
CA PHE A 137 -26.13 -6.42 -13.57
C PHE A 137 -26.65 -5.77 -12.30
N SER A 138 -27.54 -6.43 -11.56
CA SER A 138 -28.08 -5.92 -10.30
C SER A 138 -26.98 -5.82 -9.24
N VAL A 139 -26.11 -6.85 -9.13
CA VAL A 139 -24.97 -6.86 -8.22
C VAL A 139 -23.96 -5.78 -8.62
N THR A 140 -23.64 -5.64 -9.91
CA THR A 140 -22.77 -4.58 -10.42
C THR A 140 -23.31 -3.20 -10.05
N TRP A 141 -24.61 -2.97 -10.23
CA TRP A 141 -25.28 -1.72 -9.85
C TRP A 141 -25.17 -1.47 -8.34
N LEU A 142 -25.36 -2.50 -7.51
CA LEU A 142 -25.21 -2.40 -6.05
C LEU A 142 -23.80 -2.01 -5.65
N VAL A 143 -22.76 -2.62 -6.24
CA VAL A 143 -21.36 -2.31 -5.94
C VAL A 143 -21.01 -0.86 -6.35
N VAL A 144 -21.51 -0.41 -7.51
CA VAL A 144 -21.36 0.99 -7.96
C VAL A 144 -22.05 1.97 -7.00
N ALA A 145 -23.26 1.63 -6.53
CA ALA A 145 -23.99 2.46 -5.56
C ALA A 145 -23.25 2.52 -4.20
N PHE A 146 -22.66 1.40 -3.78
CA PHE A 146 -21.85 1.36 -2.56
C PHE A 146 -20.60 2.22 -2.65
N ALA A 147 -19.88 2.16 -3.79
CA ALA A 147 -18.74 3.05 -4.04
C ALA A 147 -19.14 4.53 -3.97
N LYS A 148 -20.32 4.89 -4.47
CA LYS A 148 -20.86 6.25 -4.40
C LYS A 148 -21.23 6.67 -2.97
N ALA A 149 -21.77 5.75 -2.17
CA ALA A 149 -22.10 6.01 -0.76
C ALA A 149 -20.83 6.27 0.08
N ILE A 150 -19.75 5.52 -0.17
CA ILE A 150 -18.45 5.73 0.49
C ILE A 150 -17.91 7.14 0.14
N GLU A 151 -17.87 7.50 -1.15
CA GLU A 151 -17.44 8.83 -1.59
C GLU A 151 -18.22 9.94 -0.89
N SER A 152 -19.55 9.84 -0.89
CA SER A 152 -20.43 10.83 -0.27
C SER A 152 -20.14 11.00 1.22
N THR A 153 -19.91 9.90 1.93
CA THR A 153 -19.54 9.90 3.36
C THR A 153 -18.22 10.62 3.60
N VAL A 154 -17.20 10.33 2.79
CA VAL A 154 -15.86 10.94 2.90
C VAL A 154 -15.92 12.44 2.62
N VAL A 155 -16.63 12.84 1.55
CA VAL A 155 -16.77 14.24 1.16
C VAL A 155 -17.53 15.04 2.23
N LYS A 156 -18.66 14.51 2.74
CA LYS A 156 -19.44 15.17 3.82
C LYS A 156 -18.64 15.27 5.11
N GLY A 157 -17.86 14.25 5.45
CA GLY A 157 -16.96 14.28 6.60
C GLY A 157 -15.88 15.36 6.49
N ALA A 158 -15.28 15.50 5.30
CA ALA A 158 -14.28 16.54 5.04
C ALA A 158 -14.88 17.96 5.11
N GLN A 159 -16.10 18.15 4.61
CA GLN A 159 -16.81 19.42 4.64
C GLN A 159 -17.21 19.84 6.07
N ALA A 160 -17.54 18.88 6.93
CA ALA A 160 -17.87 19.13 8.32
C ALA A 160 -16.67 19.63 9.16
N GLY A 161 -15.44 19.41 8.71
CA GLY A 161 -14.21 19.84 9.39
C GLY A 161 -13.86 21.32 9.26
N GLY A 162 -14.62 22.13 8.51
CA GLY A 162 -14.51 23.60 8.45
C GLY A 162 -13.37 24.15 7.57
N ASP A 163 -12.43 23.34 7.11
CA ASP A 163 -11.35 23.75 6.21
C ASP A 163 -11.75 23.54 4.74
N GLN A 164 -12.11 24.63 4.07
CA GLN A 164 -12.55 24.60 2.67
C GLN A 164 -11.47 24.14 1.68
N GLY A 165 -10.21 24.45 1.95
CA GLY A 165 -9.09 24.03 1.10
C GLY A 165 -8.91 22.52 1.13
N ARG A 166 -8.96 21.93 2.32
CA ARG A 166 -8.88 20.48 2.55
C ARG A 166 -10.12 19.77 1.97
N ALA A 167 -11.31 20.32 2.19
CA ALA A 167 -12.56 19.75 1.65
C ALA A 167 -12.57 19.69 0.11
N ASN A 168 -12.12 20.73 -0.58
CA ASN A 168 -12.03 20.76 -2.05
C ASN A 168 -11.04 19.72 -2.59
N ARG A 169 -9.87 19.55 -1.95
CA ARG A 169 -8.88 18.53 -2.34
C ARG A 169 -9.44 17.13 -2.16
N VAL A 170 -10.04 16.84 -1.00
CA VAL A 170 -10.66 15.53 -0.71
C VAL A 170 -11.78 15.22 -1.70
N THR A 171 -12.62 16.21 -2.04
CA THR A 171 -13.71 16.04 -3.01
C THR A 171 -13.18 15.65 -4.39
N THR A 172 -12.16 16.36 -4.90
CA THR A 172 -11.60 16.06 -6.22
C THR A 172 -10.94 14.68 -6.25
N GLN A 173 -10.16 14.33 -5.23
CA GLN A 173 -9.50 13.03 -5.13
C GLN A 173 -10.51 11.88 -5.05
N SER A 174 -11.54 12.01 -4.20
CA SER A 174 -12.60 11.02 -4.04
C SER A 174 -13.38 10.79 -5.34
N GLN A 175 -13.68 11.86 -6.09
CA GLN A 175 -14.38 11.77 -7.38
C GLN A 175 -13.56 11.02 -8.44
N ILE A 176 -12.25 11.29 -8.52
CA ILE A 176 -11.36 10.57 -9.45
C ILE A 176 -11.31 9.09 -9.08
N LEU A 177 -11.07 8.78 -7.80
CA LEU A 177 -10.99 7.39 -7.32
C LEU A 177 -12.29 6.62 -7.57
N ARG A 178 -13.45 7.25 -7.30
CA ARG A 178 -14.76 6.67 -7.61
C ARG A 178 -14.93 6.38 -9.09
N ARG A 179 -14.56 7.33 -9.99
CA ARG A 179 -14.69 7.12 -11.44
C ARG A 179 -13.86 5.92 -11.90
N VAL A 180 -12.61 5.82 -11.44
CA VAL A 180 -11.74 4.67 -11.74
C VAL A 180 -12.35 3.37 -11.21
N ALA A 181 -12.80 3.35 -9.95
CA ALA A 181 -13.45 2.18 -9.37
C ALA A 181 -14.73 1.79 -10.14
N GLN A 182 -15.57 2.75 -10.54
CA GLN A 182 -16.77 2.49 -11.33
C GLN A 182 -16.45 1.84 -12.68
N VAL A 183 -15.44 2.33 -13.40
CA VAL A 183 -15.01 1.76 -14.68
C VAL A 183 -14.58 0.30 -14.49
N ILE A 184 -13.77 0.02 -13.48
CA ILE A 184 -13.30 -1.36 -13.17
C ILE A 184 -14.50 -2.27 -12.82
N ILE A 185 -15.41 -1.81 -11.97
CA ILE A 185 -16.60 -2.57 -11.55
C ILE A 185 -17.50 -2.88 -12.74
N VAL A 186 -17.74 -1.88 -13.60
CA VAL A 186 -18.60 -2.06 -14.81
C VAL A 186 -17.95 -3.04 -15.78
N ILE A 187 -16.64 -2.92 -16.03
CA ILE A 187 -15.90 -3.87 -16.90
C ILE A 187 -15.98 -5.29 -16.30
N ALA A 188 -15.76 -5.46 -15.00
CA ALA A 188 -15.85 -6.75 -14.34
C ALA A 188 -17.27 -7.36 -14.45
N GLY A 189 -18.31 -6.54 -14.27
CA GLY A 189 -19.70 -6.96 -14.44
C GLY A 189 -20.00 -7.38 -15.88
N LEU A 190 -19.51 -6.63 -16.87
CA LEU A 190 -19.67 -6.95 -18.28
C LEU A 190 -18.97 -8.27 -18.64
N VAL A 191 -17.71 -8.44 -18.22
CA VAL A 191 -16.95 -9.68 -18.44
C VAL A 191 -17.66 -10.85 -17.78
N SER A 192 -18.16 -10.70 -16.56
CA SER A 192 -18.94 -11.75 -15.85
C SER A 192 -20.22 -12.12 -16.61
N ALA A 193 -20.94 -11.15 -17.17
CA ALA A 193 -22.13 -11.38 -17.99
C ALA A 193 -21.80 -12.14 -19.29
N ILE A 194 -20.72 -11.77 -19.98
CA ILE A 194 -20.26 -12.44 -21.19
C ILE A 194 -19.82 -13.88 -20.89
N MET A 195 -19.18 -14.13 -19.76
CA MET A 195 -18.74 -15.47 -19.34
C MET A 195 -19.91 -16.43 -19.04
N THR A 196 -21.12 -15.94 -18.95
CA THR A 196 -22.32 -16.80 -18.85
C THR A 196 -22.54 -17.66 -20.11
N PHE A 197 -21.95 -17.27 -21.26
CA PHE A 197 -22.08 -18.00 -22.51
C PHE A 197 -20.93 -19.00 -22.70
N PRO A 198 -21.18 -20.33 -22.75
CA PRO A 198 -20.13 -21.35 -22.90
C PRO A 198 -19.26 -21.20 -24.14
N SER A 199 -19.84 -20.73 -25.25
CA SER A 199 -19.14 -20.54 -26.51
C SER A 199 -18.03 -19.46 -26.44
N VAL A 200 -18.11 -18.55 -25.47
CA VAL A 200 -17.17 -17.44 -25.32
C VAL A 200 -16.12 -17.72 -24.22
N GLN A 201 -16.39 -18.69 -23.35
CA GLN A 201 -15.53 -18.97 -22.19
C GLN A 201 -14.08 -19.29 -22.58
N PHE A 202 -13.86 -20.05 -23.67
CA PHE A 202 -12.51 -20.37 -24.14
C PHE A 202 -11.75 -19.13 -24.61
N ALA A 203 -12.39 -18.27 -25.40
CA ALA A 203 -11.79 -17.01 -25.85
C ALA A 203 -11.57 -16.03 -24.68
N MET A 204 -12.50 -15.99 -23.73
CA MET A 204 -12.39 -15.17 -22.53
C MET A 204 -11.25 -15.65 -21.60
N GLY A 205 -10.95 -16.96 -21.60
CA GLY A 205 -9.83 -17.50 -20.80
C GLY A 205 -8.50 -16.85 -21.14
N SER A 206 -8.18 -16.70 -22.41
CA SER A 206 -6.96 -16.04 -22.87
C SER A 206 -6.95 -14.54 -22.57
N LEU A 207 -8.09 -13.87 -22.71
CA LEU A 207 -8.22 -12.46 -22.36
C LEU A 207 -8.03 -12.23 -20.86
N LEU A 208 -8.62 -13.09 -20.02
CA LEU A 208 -8.45 -13.02 -18.56
C LEU A 208 -7.02 -13.32 -18.13
N ALA A 209 -6.33 -14.25 -18.78
CA ALA A 209 -4.92 -14.51 -18.53
C ALA A 209 -4.07 -13.28 -18.83
N SER A 210 -4.32 -12.62 -19.97
CA SER A 210 -3.64 -11.35 -20.34
C SER A 210 -3.98 -10.22 -19.36
N ALA A 211 -5.24 -10.08 -18.96
CA ALA A 211 -5.67 -9.11 -17.96
C ALA A 211 -5.05 -9.39 -16.59
N GLY A 212 -4.89 -10.67 -16.22
CA GLY A 212 -4.20 -11.09 -15.02
C GLY A 212 -2.73 -10.65 -15.00
N LEU A 213 -2.01 -10.86 -16.10
CA LEU A 213 -0.64 -10.39 -16.26
C LEU A 213 -0.55 -8.87 -16.17
N ALA A 214 -1.44 -8.15 -16.88
CA ALA A 214 -1.51 -6.70 -16.81
C ALA A 214 -1.79 -6.20 -15.38
N SER A 215 -2.64 -6.92 -14.62
CA SER A 215 -2.94 -6.60 -13.22
C SER A 215 -1.73 -6.77 -12.32
N VAL A 216 -0.89 -7.80 -12.54
CA VAL A 216 0.38 -7.99 -11.79
C VAL A 216 1.33 -6.83 -12.06
N ILE A 217 1.49 -6.43 -13.32
CA ILE A 217 2.36 -5.29 -13.71
C ILE A 217 1.85 -4.00 -13.07
N ALA A 218 0.54 -3.74 -13.14
CA ALA A 218 -0.07 -2.57 -12.52
C ALA A 218 0.07 -2.59 -10.99
N GLY A 219 -0.09 -3.76 -10.35
CA GLY A 219 0.13 -3.96 -8.93
C GLY A 219 1.57 -3.69 -8.50
N MET A 220 2.54 -4.15 -9.28
CA MET A 220 3.95 -3.84 -9.05
C MET A 220 4.25 -2.36 -9.18
N ALA A 221 3.67 -1.68 -10.17
CA ALA A 221 3.80 -0.23 -10.33
C ALA A 221 3.18 0.55 -9.15
N ALA A 222 2.09 0.05 -8.57
CA ALA A 222 1.42 0.67 -7.41
C ALA A 222 2.05 0.30 -6.05
N ARG A 223 3.02 -0.62 -6.01
CA ARG A 223 3.59 -1.17 -4.77
C ARG A 223 4.12 -0.09 -3.81
N SER A 224 4.86 0.86 -4.33
CA SER A 224 5.46 1.94 -3.53
C SER A 224 4.38 2.82 -2.87
N MET A 225 3.33 3.17 -3.61
CA MET A 225 2.21 3.96 -3.08
C MET A 225 1.45 3.20 -1.97
N LEU A 226 1.16 1.92 -2.21
CA LEU A 226 0.48 1.06 -1.22
C LEU A 226 1.37 0.83 0.00
N GLY A 227 2.69 0.67 -0.18
CA GLY A 227 3.67 0.56 0.90
C GLY A 227 3.58 1.73 1.86
N ASN A 228 3.56 2.97 1.36
CA ASN A 228 3.43 4.17 2.19
C ASN A 228 2.10 4.21 2.96
N VAL A 229 0.99 3.78 2.34
CA VAL A 229 -0.32 3.74 3.02
C VAL A 229 -0.31 2.73 4.16
N PHE A 230 0.24 1.53 3.95
CA PHE A 230 0.36 0.52 5.01
C PHE A 230 1.33 0.95 6.11
N ALA A 231 2.45 1.58 5.74
CA ALA A 231 3.39 2.13 6.70
C ALA A 231 2.75 3.21 7.57
N GLY A 232 2.02 4.17 6.97
CA GLY A 232 1.31 5.21 7.72
C GLY A 232 0.23 4.64 8.64
N LEU A 233 -0.50 3.61 8.21
CA LEU A 233 -1.45 2.90 9.06
C LEU A 233 -0.74 2.20 10.22
N GLN A 234 0.39 1.56 9.96
CA GLN A 234 1.22 0.91 10.96
C GLN A 234 1.72 1.93 11.99
N LEU A 235 2.28 3.06 11.56
CA LEU A 235 2.75 4.12 12.45
C LEU A 235 1.62 4.63 13.36
N ALA A 236 0.42 4.84 12.80
CA ALA A 236 -0.75 5.30 13.55
C ALA A 236 -1.28 4.27 14.57
N THR A 237 -1.02 2.97 14.36
CA THR A 237 -1.51 1.89 15.25
C THR A 237 -0.49 1.44 16.28
N THR A 238 0.82 1.57 15.99
CA THR A 238 1.91 1.10 16.87
C THR A 238 2.46 2.17 17.79
N ASP A 239 2.04 3.43 17.61
CA ASP A 239 2.61 4.58 18.34
C ASP A 239 4.15 4.63 18.27
N ALA A 240 4.74 4.20 17.16
CA ALA A 240 6.19 4.18 16.98
C ALA A 240 6.79 5.59 17.04
N ILE A 241 6.06 6.56 16.52
CA ILE A 241 6.31 8.00 16.60
C ILE A 241 5.00 8.72 16.90
N ARG A 242 5.08 9.88 17.55
CA ARG A 242 3.94 10.77 17.84
C ARG A 242 4.26 12.18 17.38
N VAL A 243 3.22 12.97 17.19
CA VAL A 243 3.38 14.41 17.03
C VAL A 243 4.08 14.97 18.27
N ASP A 244 4.97 15.93 18.07
CA ASP A 244 5.87 16.53 19.07
C ASP A 244 7.04 15.64 19.55
N ASP A 245 7.20 14.40 19.03
CA ASP A 245 8.39 13.62 19.29
C ASP A 245 9.64 14.26 18.63
N ILE A 246 10.76 14.26 19.37
CA ILE A 246 12.07 14.62 18.84
C ILE A 246 12.75 13.36 18.31
N VAL A 247 13.00 13.35 17.01
CA VAL A 247 13.60 12.21 16.32
C VAL A 247 14.87 12.62 15.57
N VAL A 248 15.75 11.65 15.35
CA VAL A 248 16.91 11.79 14.44
C VAL A 248 16.74 10.78 13.32
N VAL A 249 16.69 11.30 12.10
CA VAL A 249 16.52 10.55 10.86
C VAL A 249 17.60 11.02 9.88
N ASP A 250 18.39 10.08 9.35
CA ASP A 250 19.49 10.38 8.41
C ASP A 250 20.43 11.52 8.91
N ASP A 251 20.80 11.48 10.21
CA ASP A 251 21.64 12.49 10.90
C ASP A 251 20.99 13.89 11.06
N GLU A 252 19.75 14.06 10.61
CA GLU A 252 18.96 15.27 10.80
C GLU A 252 18.08 15.14 12.04
N GLN A 253 18.23 16.04 13.00
CA GLN A 253 17.39 16.13 14.19
C GLN A 253 16.20 17.06 13.94
N GLY A 254 15.00 16.63 14.35
CA GLY A 254 13.81 17.47 14.25
C GLY A 254 12.66 16.98 15.11
N THR A 255 11.59 17.76 15.14
CA THR A 255 10.35 17.47 15.84
C THR A 255 9.29 17.05 14.84
N ILE A 256 8.57 15.97 15.12
CA ILE A 256 7.44 15.52 14.28
C ILE A 256 6.30 16.52 14.38
N GLU A 257 5.94 17.14 13.25
CA GLU A 257 4.88 18.17 13.17
C GLU A 257 3.54 17.55 12.73
N GLU A 258 3.58 16.60 11.78
CA GLU A 258 2.39 15.96 11.24
C GLU A 258 2.68 14.52 10.82
N ILE A 259 1.77 13.61 11.11
CA ILE A 259 1.78 12.23 10.63
C ILE A 259 0.56 12.03 9.74
N THR A 260 0.80 11.79 8.44
CA THR A 260 -0.25 11.47 7.48
C THR A 260 -0.22 9.98 7.12
N LEU A 261 -1.15 9.55 6.29
CA LEU A 261 -1.20 8.15 5.84
C LEU A 261 -0.03 7.76 4.92
N THR A 262 0.58 8.72 4.22
CA THR A 262 1.61 8.44 3.19
C THR A 262 2.95 9.11 3.44
N TYR A 263 2.99 10.10 4.32
CA TYR A 263 4.20 10.83 4.68
C TYR A 263 4.12 11.36 6.11
N VAL A 264 5.28 11.63 6.68
CA VAL A 264 5.48 12.30 7.97
C VAL A 264 6.20 13.61 7.71
N VAL A 265 5.79 14.68 8.39
CA VAL A 265 6.45 15.99 8.34
C VAL A 265 7.24 16.18 9.62
N MET A 266 8.53 16.38 9.48
CA MET A 266 9.46 16.68 10.57
C MET A 266 9.97 18.12 10.41
N ARG A 267 9.90 18.93 11.45
CA ARG A 267 10.47 20.27 11.49
C ARG A 267 11.85 20.19 12.10
N THR A 268 12.86 20.57 11.32
CA THR A 268 14.28 20.62 11.75
C THR A 268 14.55 21.86 12.61
N TRP A 269 15.72 21.90 13.24
CA TRP A 269 16.14 23.00 14.14
C TRP A 269 16.23 24.38 13.44
N ASP A 270 16.38 24.38 12.11
CA ASP A 270 16.45 25.58 11.26
C ASP A 270 15.10 25.93 10.59
N ASP A 271 13.99 25.42 11.15
CA ASP A 271 12.60 25.62 10.71
C ASP A 271 12.28 25.07 9.30
N ARG A 272 13.17 24.29 8.68
CA ARG A 272 12.82 23.52 7.47
C ARG A 272 11.84 22.41 7.81
N ARG A 273 10.99 22.09 6.85
CA ARG A 273 10.10 20.93 6.93
C ARG A 273 10.61 19.83 6.04
N LEU A 274 11.09 18.76 6.66
CA LEU A 274 11.50 17.55 6.00
C LEU A 274 10.29 16.63 5.84
N ILE A 275 9.93 16.31 4.61
CA ILE A 275 8.78 15.47 4.27
C ILE A 275 9.30 14.09 3.90
N LEU A 276 9.07 13.11 4.77
CA LEU A 276 9.57 11.75 4.63
C LEU A 276 8.41 10.80 4.31
N PRO A 277 8.56 9.89 3.33
CA PRO A 277 7.56 8.83 3.10
C PRO A 277 7.36 8.01 4.38
N SER A 278 6.12 7.57 4.65
CA SER A 278 5.84 6.76 5.85
C SER A 278 6.65 5.45 5.90
N THR A 279 6.99 4.89 4.74
CA THR A 279 7.87 3.71 4.64
C THR A 279 9.26 3.95 5.19
N HIS A 280 9.76 5.19 5.17
CA HIS A 280 11.07 5.52 5.72
C HIS A 280 11.18 5.10 7.19
N PHE A 281 10.16 5.41 8.00
CA PHE A 281 10.11 5.08 9.42
C PHE A 281 9.82 3.61 9.74
N THR A 282 9.38 2.82 8.77
CA THR A 282 9.11 1.38 8.95
C THR A 282 10.22 0.49 8.41
N GLU A 283 11.01 1.00 7.45
CA GLU A 283 12.06 0.24 6.77
C GLU A 283 13.47 0.63 7.25
N ASN A 284 13.66 1.87 7.77
CA ASN A 284 14.96 2.35 8.23
C ASN A 284 14.97 2.57 9.75
N PRO A 285 16.10 2.35 10.41
CA PRO A 285 16.25 2.69 11.82
C PRO A 285 16.27 4.20 12.01
N PHE A 286 15.66 4.68 13.08
CA PHE A 286 15.70 6.07 13.51
C PHE A 286 15.79 6.12 15.04
N ALA A 287 16.34 7.21 15.58
CA ALA A 287 16.36 7.42 17.02
C ALA A 287 15.17 8.32 17.43
N ASN A 288 14.40 7.89 18.44
CA ASN A 288 13.37 8.71 19.08
C ASN A 288 13.84 9.04 20.51
N TRP A 289 14.04 10.31 20.76
CA TRP A 289 14.59 10.79 22.03
C TRP A 289 13.54 11.06 23.11
N THR A 290 12.28 11.15 22.73
CA THR A 290 11.17 11.47 23.64
C THR A 290 10.31 10.27 24.00
N ARG A 291 10.43 9.17 23.25
CA ARG A 291 9.67 7.95 23.51
C ARG A 291 10.12 7.26 24.81
N GLY A 292 9.24 7.21 25.80
CA GLY A 292 9.51 6.58 27.09
C GLY A 292 10.07 7.52 28.15
N GLY A 293 10.22 8.79 27.85
CA GLY A 293 10.67 9.84 28.74
C GLY A 293 11.48 10.91 28.01
N SER A 294 11.43 12.14 28.48
CA SER A 294 12.16 13.25 27.88
C SER A 294 13.65 13.33 28.31
N GLN A 295 14.04 12.56 29.33
CA GLN A 295 15.40 12.59 29.88
C GLN A 295 16.44 12.18 28.83
N ALA A 296 17.41 13.04 28.59
CA ALA A 296 18.45 12.86 27.59
C ALA A 296 19.85 12.80 28.20
N THR A 297 20.74 12.11 27.52
CA THR A 297 22.18 12.09 27.78
C THR A 297 22.92 12.50 26.54
N GLY A 298 23.84 13.43 26.67
CA GLY A 298 24.67 13.85 25.56
C GLY A 298 26.15 13.91 25.97
N TYR A 299 27.02 13.89 25.01
CA TYR A 299 28.44 14.05 25.23
C TYR A 299 29.07 15.00 24.20
N PHE A 300 30.22 15.49 24.51
CA PHE A 300 31.14 16.12 23.58
C PHE A 300 32.58 15.81 23.95
N THR A 301 33.50 16.01 23.03
CA THR A 301 34.92 15.76 23.24
C THR A 301 35.73 17.05 23.12
N LEU A 302 36.84 17.09 23.82
CA LEU A 302 37.89 18.12 23.70
C LEU A 302 39.24 17.43 23.50
N ASP A 303 40.00 17.84 22.49
CA ASP A 303 41.35 17.38 22.27
C ASP A 303 42.31 18.37 22.95
N LEU A 304 43.14 17.85 23.86
CA LEU A 304 43.97 18.65 24.72
C LEU A 304 45.44 18.14 24.71
N ASP A 305 46.39 18.96 25.12
CA ASP A 305 47.80 18.55 25.27
C ASP A 305 47.95 17.51 26.42
N TRP A 306 48.95 16.64 26.34
CA TRP A 306 49.27 15.62 27.35
C TRP A 306 49.51 16.20 28.75
N ARG A 307 49.76 17.48 28.90
CA ARG A 307 49.94 18.16 30.17
C ARG A 307 48.67 18.66 30.82
N VAL A 308 47.51 18.30 30.27
CA VAL A 308 46.21 18.72 30.78
C VAL A 308 46.02 18.24 32.25
N PRO A 309 45.64 19.16 33.16
CA PRO A 309 45.42 18.80 34.57
C PRO A 309 44.00 18.23 34.72
N ILE A 310 43.84 16.93 34.45
CA ILE A 310 42.53 16.25 34.42
C ILE A 310 41.73 16.42 35.72
N ALA A 311 42.43 16.38 36.91
CA ALA A 311 41.76 16.56 38.19
C ALA A 311 41.13 17.95 38.34
N SER A 312 41.87 19.00 37.95
CA SER A 312 41.39 20.39 38.00
C SER A 312 40.26 20.63 36.98
N LEU A 313 40.39 20.07 35.78
CA LEU A 313 39.35 20.16 34.76
C LEU A 313 38.04 19.46 35.21
N ARG A 314 38.14 18.31 35.95
CA ARG A 314 37.00 17.64 36.52
C ARG A 314 36.34 18.44 37.66
N ALA A 315 37.12 19.11 38.49
CA ALA A 315 36.60 19.99 39.55
C ALA A 315 35.87 21.20 38.93
N GLU A 316 36.42 21.80 37.85
CA GLU A 316 35.78 22.90 37.17
C GLU A 316 34.49 22.47 36.48
N LEU A 317 34.44 21.28 35.81
CA LEU A 317 33.20 20.72 35.28
C LEU A 317 32.14 20.62 36.37
N ALA A 318 32.46 20.06 37.53
CA ALA A 318 31.51 19.91 38.64
C ALA A 318 30.96 21.28 39.11
N ARG A 319 31.82 22.32 39.15
CA ARG A 319 31.41 23.67 39.50
C ARG A 319 30.43 24.26 38.46
N LEU A 320 30.72 24.10 37.18
CA LEU A 320 29.92 24.64 36.09
C LEU A 320 28.53 24.00 36.04
N VAL A 321 28.45 22.68 36.11
CA VAL A 321 27.15 21.98 36.08
C VAL A 321 26.28 22.30 37.30
N ALA A 322 26.90 22.44 38.49
CA ALA A 322 26.18 22.81 39.70
C ALA A 322 25.62 24.24 39.66
N ALA A 323 26.22 25.14 38.86
CA ALA A 323 25.73 26.50 38.64
C ALA A 323 24.66 26.59 37.56
N SER A 324 24.43 25.54 36.79
CA SER A 324 23.49 25.52 35.66
C SER A 324 22.08 25.09 36.12
N SER A 325 21.05 25.85 35.73
CA SER A 325 19.65 25.52 36.05
C SER A 325 19.05 24.43 35.17
N VAL A 326 19.70 24.08 34.04
CA VAL A 326 19.21 23.07 33.07
C VAL A 326 19.81 21.67 33.32
N TRP A 327 20.74 21.56 34.31
CA TRP A 327 21.26 20.25 34.72
C TRP A 327 20.26 19.51 35.62
N ASP A 328 19.98 18.25 35.28
CA ASP A 328 19.01 17.42 36.00
C ASP A 328 19.61 16.70 37.25
N GLY A 329 20.89 16.89 37.53
CA GLY A 329 21.55 16.29 38.70
C GLY A 329 21.93 14.82 38.57
N ARG A 330 21.62 14.13 37.46
CA ARG A 330 21.86 12.68 37.33
C ARG A 330 23.34 12.34 37.05
N GLN A 331 23.92 12.92 36.02
CA GLN A 331 25.28 12.62 35.59
C GLN A 331 25.98 13.81 35.00
N ALA A 332 27.19 14.07 35.46
CA ALA A 332 28.16 14.93 34.81
C ALA A 332 29.54 14.30 35.03
N SER A 333 30.09 13.69 34.01
CA SER A 333 31.37 12.98 34.12
C SER A 333 32.37 13.43 33.07
N LEU A 334 33.64 13.40 33.45
CA LEU A 334 34.76 13.68 32.56
C LEU A 334 35.72 12.49 32.62
N GLU A 335 36.01 11.93 31.49
CA GLU A 335 36.90 10.79 31.31
C GLU A 335 37.91 11.03 30.19
N VAL A 336 39.07 10.46 30.31
CA VAL A 336 40.02 10.37 29.19
C VAL A 336 39.52 9.27 28.29
N PHE A 337 39.09 9.64 27.10
CA PHE A 337 38.50 8.73 26.13
C PHE A 337 39.55 8.08 25.23
N ASP A 338 40.54 8.89 24.81
CA ASP A 338 41.64 8.43 23.97
C ASP A 338 42.91 9.26 24.25
N ALA A 339 44.08 8.70 23.92
CA ALA A 339 45.37 9.32 24.16
C ALA A 339 46.37 8.90 23.05
N VAL A 340 46.08 9.33 21.81
CA VAL A 340 46.88 9.01 20.61
C VAL A 340 47.17 10.26 19.79
N GLY A 341 48.06 10.18 18.82
CA GLY A 341 48.31 11.25 17.87
C GLY A 341 48.85 12.55 18.46
N GLY A 342 49.49 12.52 19.68
CA GLY A 342 50.09 13.69 20.28
C GLY A 342 49.12 14.54 21.11
N HIS A 343 47.87 14.12 21.29
CA HIS A 343 46.85 14.77 22.14
C HIS A 343 46.11 13.76 23.01
N VAL A 344 45.40 14.27 24.00
CA VAL A 344 44.51 13.53 24.89
C VAL A 344 43.10 13.98 24.58
N THR A 345 42.26 13.06 24.15
CA THR A 345 40.83 13.31 23.93
C THR A 345 40.07 13.08 25.23
N VAL A 346 39.47 14.12 25.74
CA VAL A 346 38.63 14.07 26.94
C VAL A 346 37.17 14.10 26.51
N ARG A 347 36.39 13.12 27.04
CA ARG A 347 34.94 13.04 26.84
C ARG A 347 34.22 13.57 28.05
N ILE A 348 33.29 14.48 27.84
CA ILE A 348 32.41 15.05 28.82
C ILE A 348 31.00 14.53 28.55
N VAL A 349 30.39 13.83 29.50
CA VAL A 349 29.04 13.28 29.45
C VAL A 349 28.15 14.08 30.38
N LEU A 350 27.01 14.54 29.88
CA LEU A 350 26.06 15.40 30.58
C LEU A 350 24.65 14.87 30.41
N THR A 351 23.80 15.05 31.42
CA THR A 351 22.38 14.70 31.38
C THR A 351 21.51 15.94 31.57
N GLY A 352 20.29 15.89 31.03
CA GLY A 352 19.30 16.94 31.19
C GLY A 352 17.87 16.38 31.14
N ASN A 353 16.88 17.20 31.48
CA ASN A 353 15.48 16.79 31.51
C ASN A 353 14.92 16.53 30.10
N ASP A 354 15.49 17.19 29.09
CA ASP A 354 15.12 17.00 27.68
C ASP A 354 16.36 17.19 26.77
N PRO A 355 16.25 16.84 25.47
CA PRO A 355 17.34 17.02 24.50
C PRO A 355 17.78 18.47 24.32
N GLY A 356 16.86 19.44 24.44
CA GLY A 356 17.17 20.88 24.36
C GLY A 356 18.02 21.34 25.54
N ASP A 357 17.67 20.93 26.75
CA ASP A 357 18.44 21.18 27.97
C ASP A 357 19.88 20.63 27.85
N VAL A 358 20.02 19.40 27.36
CA VAL A 358 21.34 18.78 27.10
C VAL A 358 22.12 19.55 26.06
N GLY A 359 21.46 20.01 24.98
CA GLY A 359 22.07 20.86 23.96
C GLY A 359 22.61 22.18 24.53
N ALA A 360 21.79 22.89 25.31
CA ALA A 360 22.15 24.13 25.97
C ALA A 360 23.29 23.91 26.98
N LEU A 361 23.19 22.88 27.82
CA LEU A 361 24.19 22.54 28.83
C LEU A 361 25.54 22.18 28.18
N LYS A 362 25.55 21.42 27.08
CA LYS A 362 26.77 21.09 26.32
C LYS A 362 27.45 22.35 25.78
N SER A 363 26.69 23.29 25.24
CA SER A 363 27.21 24.52 24.68
C SER A 363 27.81 25.39 25.79
N TYR A 364 27.07 25.61 26.86
CA TYR A 364 27.53 26.35 28.04
C TYR A 364 28.81 25.76 28.64
N VAL A 365 28.81 24.49 28.96
CA VAL A 365 29.97 23.81 29.57
C VAL A 365 31.17 23.81 28.66
N ARG A 366 30.98 23.62 27.33
CA ARG A 366 32.07 23.67 26.36
C ARG A 366 32.74 25.05 26.32
N GLU A 367 31.94 26.11 26.27
CA GLU A 367 32.42 27.48 26.22
C GLU A 367 33.17 27.87 27.50
N GLU A 368 32.62 27.59 28.65
CA GLU A 368 33.25 27.87 29.95
C GLU A 368 34.51 27.06 30.17
N LEU A 369 34.56 25.77 29.81
CA LEU A 369 35.77 24.96 29.92
C LEU A 369 36.88 25.45 28.98
N VAL A 370 36.55 25.87 27.76
CA VAL A 370 37.55 26.47 26.85
C VAL A 370 38.07 27.76 27.45
N THR A 371 37.21 28.63 28.00
CA THR A 371 37.60 29.88 28.64
C THR A 371 38.48 29.63 29.87
N TRP A 372 38.11 28.65 30.68
CA TRP A 372 38.92 28.25 31.84
C TRP A 372 40.31 27.72 31.41
N LEU A 373 40.37 26.86 30.41
CA LEU A 373 41.64 26.34 29.87
C LEU A 373 42.53 27.44 29.34
N GLN A 374 42.00 28.44 28.65
CA GLN A 374 42.77 29.58 28.17
C GLN A 374 43.37 30.41 29.31
N ARG A 375 42.64 30.58 30.41
CA ARG A 375 43.05 31.38 31.54
C ARG A 375 43.97 30.67 32.50
N GLU A 376 43.59 29.47 32.95
CA GLU A 376 44.25 28.76 34.06
C GLU A 376 45.23 27.67 33.58
N ALA A 377 45.04 27.13 32.39
CA ALA A 377 45.86 26.05 31.87
C ALA A 377 46.18 26.19 30.36
N PRO A 378 46.73 27.35 29.90
CA PRO A 378 47.00 27.59 28.47
C PRO A 378 47.98 26.56 27.87
N TYR A 379 48.80 25.92 28.72
CA TYR A 379 49.71 24.85 28.30
C TYR A 379 49.00 23.53 27.96
N ALA A 380 47.76 23.40 28.35
CA ALA A 380 46.92 22.24 28.03
C ALA A 380 46.18 22.33 26.66
N LEU A 381 46.24 23.48 26.00
CA LEU A 381 45.69 23.63 24.67
C LEU A 381 46.54 22.85 23.65
N PRO A 382 45.92 22.32 22.58
CA PRO A 382 46.60 21.53 21.56
C PRO A 382 47.78 22.30 20.94
N ARG A 383 48.92 21.63 20.83
CA ARG A 383 50.16 22.20 20.20
C ARG A 383 50.74 21.17 19.26
N THR A 384 51.18 21.67 18.09
CA THR A 384 52.00 20.87 17.17
C THR A 384 53.45 20.88 17.70
N ARG A 385 53.98 19.73 18.00
CA ARG A 385 55.38 19.54 18.34
C ARG A 385 56.14 19.23 17.09
N VAL A 386 57.07 20.11 16.71
CA VAL A 386 58.02 19.87 15.63
C VAL A 386 59.36 19.61 16.27
N GLU A 387 59.89 18.43 16.14
CA GLU A 387 61.25 18.09 16.54
C GLU A 387 62.16 18.38 15.33
N VAL A 388 62.94 19.42 15.40
CA VAL A 388 63.88 19.76 14.36
C VAL A 388 65.20 19.08 14.70
N GLU A 389 65.52 18.00 14.06
CA GLU A 389 66.83 17.39 14.10
C GLU A 389 67.79 18.24 13.28
N GLN A 390 68.67 18.96 13.97
CA GLN A 390 69.78 19.63 13.28
C GLN A 390 70.79 18.57 12.86
N VAL A 391 70.72 18.13 11.64
CA VAL A 391 71.80 17.35 11.04
C VAL A 391 72.94 18.31 10.76
N GLU A 392 73.98 18.32 11.63
CA GLU A 392 75.22 18.98 11.37
C GLU A 392 75.90 18.26 10.20
N VAL A 393 75.69 18.79 9.02
CA VAL A 393 76.43 18.33 7.81
C VAL A 393 77.84 18.88 7.98
N THR A 394 78.70 18.12 8.64
CA THR A 394 80.16 18.33 8.56
C THR A 394 80.55 17.99 7.12
N GLN A 395 80.55 18.99 6.27
CA GLN A 395 81.29 18.95 5.02
C GLN A 395 82.76 18.87 5.36
N ASP A 396 83.32 17.68 5.26
CA ASP A 396 84.75 17.47 5.20
C ASP A 396 85.27 18.05 3.87
N LEU A 397 85.37 19.39 3.83
CA LEU A 397 85.99 20.09 2.67
C LEU A 397 87.45 19.79 2.75
N GLY A 398 87.93 18.96 1.86
CA GLY A 398 89.37 18.73 1.69
C GLY A 398 90.14 20.04 1.51
N PRO A 399 91.40 20.07 1.86
CA PRO A 399 92.20 21.31 1.91
C PRO A 399 92.29 22.10 0.58
N GLU A 400 91.88 21.52 -0.54
CA GLU A 400 91.81 22.22 -1.84
C GLU A 400 90.52 22.99 -2.10
N GLU A 401 89.45 22.72 -1.39
CA GLU A 401 88.15 23.35 -1.61
C GLU A 401 87.91 24.57 -0.76
N VAL A 402 88.62 24.71 0.36
CA VAL A 402 88.61 25.87 1.23
C VAL A 402 89.27 27.12 0.53
N ALA A 403 90.16 26.91 -0.44
CA ALA A 403 90.80 28.00 -1.19
C ALA A 403 89.94 28.59 -2.34
N ARG A 404 88.73 28.01 -2.59
CA ARG A 404 87.82 28.48 -3.67
C ARG A 404 86.47 29.02 -3.19
N ALA A 405 86.28 29.16 -1.88
CA ALA A 405 85.05 29.77 -1.40
C ALA A 405 85.03 31.25 -1.74
N PRO A 406 84.05 31.75 -2.49
CA PRO A 406 83.95 33.15 -2.77
C PRO A 406 83.57 33.89 -1.47
N GLU A 407 84.30 34.89 -1.15
CA GLU A 407 84.12 35.91 -0.08
C GLU A 407 82.88 36.73 -0.38
N GLN A 408 81.68 36.16 -0.19
CA GLN A 408 80.37 36.82 -0.23
C GLN A 408 79.37 36.09 0.65
N ILE A 409 79.27 36.55 1.88
CA ILE A 409 77.99 36.73 2.61
C ILE A 409 78.33 37.64 3.79
N VAL A 410 78.01 38.92 3.59
CA VAL A 410 77.72 39.87 4.66
C VAL A 410 76.22 39.90 4.80
#